data_45b96c0ed43c2b92aa8ade15fed4c09e
#
_entry.id   45b96c0ed43c2b92aa8ade15fed4c09e
#
_cell.length_a   1.000
_cell.length_b   1.000
_cell.length_c   1.000
_cell.angle_alpha   90.00
_cell.angle_beta   90.00
_cell.angle_gamma   90.00
#
_symmetry.space_group_name_H-M   'P 1'
#
loop_
_entity.id
_entity.type
_entity.pdbx_description
1 polymer ?
#
loop_
_entity_poly.entity_id
_entity_poly.type
_entity_poly.pdbx_seq_one_letter_code
_entity_poly.pdbx_strand_id
1 'polypeptide(L)'
;MSNQESNKRMVVSPKGGNRLLVVLGGGESGVGAAILGKQKGFEVLVSDKGLVAKKYKDVLLQHHIKFEEGKHSENNILKASLIVKSPGIPDSVPLVVKLKEKGINVISEIEFAAKYTTANLVGITGSNGKTTTALLTQFILKNAEINSGIAGNIGDSFAKQVATQSYENYVLELSSFQLDGIVDFNSHIAILTNITPDHLDRYEDDFNQYIESKFRITKNQTASDYLIYDADDTTINAWLQKNSTKATLIPFSLEKKLTYGAFIKDNNIIININKETIQMPISTLSVKGKHNTKNAMAATMAAQLLKVRKESIKESLENFEGVEHRLEHVAKIRGVEYINDSKATNVNAAFYALECMDKNTVWV
;
A
#
# COMPACT_ATOMS: atom_id res chain seq x y z
N MET A 1 24.43 25.62 -2.90
CA MET A 1 24.92 24.30 -3.36
C MET A 1 24.51 23.30 -2.28
N SER A 2 23.40 22.65 -2.46
CA SER A 2 22.86 21.67 -1.51
C SER A 2 23.21 20.28 -2.01
N ASN A 3 24.03 19.57 -1.25
CA ASN A 3 24.33 18.15 -1.47
C ASN A 3 23.04 17.34 -1.36
N GLN A 4 22.44 17.02 -2.48
CA GLN A 4 21.54 15.90 -2.60
C GLN A 4 22.40 14.63 -2.71
N GLU A 5 22.76 14.04 -1.58
CA GLU A 5 23.14 12.63 -1.55
C GLU A 5 21.86 11.82 -1.84
N SER A 6 21.66 11.53 -3.11
CA SER A 6 20.64 10.59 -3.54
C SER A 6 20.94 9.24 -2.89
N ASN A 7 20.01 8.77 -2.04
CA ASN A 7 19.96 7.41 -1.55
C ASN A 7 19.87 6.45 -2.76
N LYS A 8 21.01 6.09 -3.33
CA LYS A 8 21.09 5.09 -4.40
C LYS A 8 20.73 3.74 -3.82
N ARG A 9 19.46 3.34 -3.95
CA ARG A 9 19.08 1.95 -3.77
C ARG A 9 19.98 1.10 -4.65
N MET A 10 20.67 0.12 -4.05
CA MET A 10 21.59 -0.74 -4.78
C MET A 10 20.80 -1.53 -5.82
N VAL A 11 20.98 -1.20 -7.10
CA VAL A 11 20.49 -2.03 -8.21
C VAL A 11 21.23 -3.36 -8.12
N VAL A 12 20.56 -4.40 -7.66
CA VAL A 12 21.10 -5.76 -7.64
C VAL A 12 21.05 -6.31 -9.06
N SER A 13 22.04 -5.96 -9.86
CA SER A 13 22.36 -6.73 -11.05
C SER A 13 22.99 -8.05 -10.57
N PRO A 14 22.50 -9.20 -11.01
CA PRO A 14 23.15 -10.47 -10.69
C PRO A 14 24.55 -10.48 -11.30
N LYS A 15 25.57 -10.19 -10.49
CA LYS A 15 26.95 -10.28 -10.88
C LYS A 15 27.36 -11.75 -10.87
N GLY A 16 27.62 -12.31 -12.04
CA GLY A 16 28.28 -13.61 -12.29
C GLY A 16 27.72 -14.79 -11.48
N GLY A 17 27.08 -15.78 -12.11
CA GLY A 17 26.57 -16.98 -11.45
C GLY A 17 25.11 -17.30 -11.81
N ASN A 18 24.46 -18.06 -10.96
CA ASN A 18 23.06 -18.47 -11.12
C ASN A 18 22.11 -17.22 -11.14
N ARG A 19 21.39 -17.03 -12.24
CA ARG A 19 20.44 -15.93 -12.47
C ARG A 19 19.00 -16.38 -12.44
N LEU A 20 18.71 -17.54 -11.87
CA LEU A 20 17.35 -18.06 -11.84
C LEU A 20 16.52 -17.33 -10.79
N LEU A 21 15.52 -16.58 -11.26
CA LEU A 21 14.43 -16.04 -10.47
C LEU A 21 13.24 -16.98 -10.56
N VAL A 22 12.78 -17.49 -9.43
CA VAL A 22 11.50 -18.20 -9.38
C VAL A 22 10.44 -17.32 -8.75
N VAL A 23 9.30 -17.24 -9.42
CA VAL A 23 8.12 -16.53 -8.94
C VAL A 23 7.09 -17.55 -8.49
N LEU A 24 6.73 -17.55 -7.21
CA LEU A 24 5.70 -18.41 -6.64
C LEU A 24 4.34 -17.68 -6.68
N GLY A 25 3.44 -18.21 -7.50
CA GLY A 25 2.13 -17.65 -7.82
C GLY A 25 2.09 -16.97 -9.19
N GLY A 26 1.14 -17.39 -10.03
CA GLY A 26 0.95 -16.93 -11.42
C GLY A 26 -0.19 -15.89 -11.57
N GLY A 27 -0.52 -15.15 -10.51
CA GLY A 27 -1.47 -14.04 -10.54
C GLY A 27 -0.83 -12.71 -10.94
N GLU A 28 -1.55 -11.60 -10.75
CA GLU A 28 -1.14 -10.24 -11.17
C GLU A 28 0.26 -9.85 -10.68
N SER A 29 0.51 -9.94 -9.36
CA SER A 29 1.81 -9.61 -8.77
C SER A 29 2.94 -10.50 -9.30
N GLY A 30 2.66 -11.81 -9.46
CA GLY A 30 3.66 -12.77 -9.95
C GLY A 30 4.04 -12.53 -11.39
N VAL A 31 3.07 -12.29 -12.26
CA VAL A 31 3.31 -11.99 -13.68
C VAL A 31 4.09 -10.68 -13.82
N GLY A 32 3.73 -9.64 -13.05
CA GLY A 32 4.49 -8.39 -13.03
C GLY A 32 5.93 -8.57 -12.59
N ALA A 33 6.17 -9.32 -11.53
CA ALA A 33 7.52 -9.66 -11.07
C ALA A 33 8.31 -10.45 -12.13
N ALA A 34 7.65 -11.36 -12.83
CA ALA A 34 8.26 -12.16 -13.88
C ALA A 34 8.70 -11.30 -15.09
N ILE A 35 7.85 -10.35 -15.52
CA ILE A 35 8.18 -9.39 -16.58
C ILE A 35 9.38 -8.54 -16.19
N LEU A 36 9.34 -7.93 -15.00
CA LEU A 36 10.45 -7.13 -14.48
C LEU A 36 11.74 -7.95 -14.39
N GLY A 37 11.67 -9.16 -13.85
CA GLY A 37 12.82 -10.07 -13.74
C GLY A 37 13.43 -10.36 -15.10
N LYS A 38 12.61 -10.66 -16.10
CA LYS A 38 13.06 -10.88 -17.48
C LYS A 38 13.80 -9.67 -18.05
N GLN A 39 13.25 -8.47 -17.88
CA GLN A 39 13.89 -7.23 -18.31
C GLN A 39 15.22 -6.95 -17.58
N LYS A 40 15.33 -7.37 -16.32
CA LYS A 40 16.56 -7.21 -15.53
C LYS A 40 17.59 -8.34 -15.76
N GLY A 41 17.35 -9.21 -16.73
CA GLY A 41 18.29 -10.22 -17.19
C GLY A 41 18.31 -11.49 -16.36
N PHE A 42 17.24 -11.78 -15.60
CA PHE A 42 17.05 -13.08 -14.95
C PHE A 42 16.56 -14.14 -15.95
N GLU A 43 16.98 -15.39 -15.74
CA GLU A 43 16.20 -16.52 -16.19
C GLU A 43 15.00 -16.66 -15.25
N VAL A 44 13.77 -16.65 -15.79
CA VAL A 44 12.56 -16.60 -14.97
C VAL A 44 11.75 -17.88 -15.13
N LEU A 45 11.30 -18.43 -14.00
CA LEU A 45 10.31 -19.51 -13.91
C LEU A 45 9.16 -19.03 -13.02
N VAL A 46 7.93 -18.99 -13.53
CA VAL A 46 6.72 -18.83 -12.72
C VAL A 46 6.21 -20.22 -12.34
N SER A 47 5.94 -20.44 -11.06
CA SER A 47 5.43 -21.72 -10.56
C SER A 47 4.16 -21.48 -9.73
N ASP A 48 3.05 -22.11 -10.12
CA ASP A 48 1.78 -22.02 -9.42
C ASP A 48 1.25 -23.41 -9.08
N LYS A 49 0.81 -23.60 -7.82
CA LYS A 49 0.19 -24.86 -7.39
C LYS A 49 -1.19 -25.06 -8.01
N GLY A 50 -1.90 -23.96 -8.29
CA GLY A 50 -3.18 -23.93 -8.99
C GLY A 50 -3.00 -23.78 -10.49
N LEU A 51 -4.12 -23.54 -11.18
CA LEU A 51 -4.13 -23.20 -12.60
C LEU A 51 -3.93 -21.67 -12.77
N VAL A 52 -3.01 -21.31 -13.63
CA VAL A 52 -2.80 -19.90 -14.00
C VAL A 52 -3.94 -19.46 -14.91
N ALA A 53 -4.58 -18.33 -14.60
CA ALA A 53 -5.67 -17.81 -15.43
C ALA A 53 -5.20 -17.51 -16.85
N LYS A 54 -6.08 -17.74 -17.86
CA LYS A 54 -5.73 -17.59 -19.28
C LYS A 54 -5.07 -16.26 -19.60
N LYS A 55 -5.62 -15.15 -19.10
CA LYS A 55 -5.06 -13.81 -19.31
C LYS A 55 -3.59 -13.68 -18.88
N TYR A 56 -3.19 -14.35 -17.81
CA TYR A 56 -1.82 -14.34 -17.31
C TYR A 56 -0.91 -15.29 -18.10
N LYS A 57 -1.43 -16.44 -18.53
CA LYS A 57 -0.70 -17.34 -19.44
C LYS A 57 -0.34 -16.64 -20.75
N ASP A 58 -1.31 -15.96 -21.33
CA ASP A 58 -1.11 -15.24 -22.60
C ASP A 58 0.00 -14.18 -22.45
N VAL A 59 0.04 -13.45 -21.33
CA VAL A 59 1.11 -12.49 -21.02
C VAL A 59 2.46 -13.18 -20.83
N LEU A 60 2.53 -14.28 -20.07
CA LEU A 60 3.78 -15.02 -19.87
C LEU A 60 4.36 -15.56 -21.18
N LEU A 61 3.51 -16.10 -22.06
CA LEU A 61 3.91 -16.59 -23.39
C LEU A 61 4.40 -15.44 -24.29
N GLN A 62 3.71 -14.29 -24.29
CA GLN A 62 4.12 -13.11 -25.04
C GLN A 62 5.51 -12.60 -24.64
N HIS A 63 5.84 -12.69 -23.35
CA HIS A 63 7.16 -12.31 -22.83
C HIS A 63 8.19 -13.43 -22.84
N HIS A 64 7.88 -14.59 -23.43
CA HIS A 64 8.76 -15.79 -23.45
C HIS A 64 9.23 -16.20 -22.04
N ILE A 65 8.32 -16.17 -21.06
CA ILE A 65 8.58 -16.56 -19.68
C ILE A 65 8.09 -18.00 -19.47
N LYS A 66 8.97 -18.86 -18.98
CA LYS A 66 8.63 -20.23 -18.64
C LYS A 66 7.70 -20.26 -17.43
N PHE A 67 6.69 -21.13 -17.45
CA PHE A 67 5.83 -21.34 -16.29
C PHE A 67 5.44 -22.80 -16.14
N GLU A 68 5.07 -23.17 -14.92
CA GLU A 68 4.42 -24.44 -14.58
C GLU A 68 3.19 -24.17 -13.72
N GLU A 69 2.20 -25.03 -13.82
CA GLU A 69 0.95 -24.95 -13.08
C GLU A 69 0.49 -26.33 -12.58
N GLY A 70 -0.39 -26.35 -11.55
CA GLY A 70 -0.89 -27.58 -10.93
C GLY A 70 0.12 -28.29 -10.02
N LYS A 71 1.32 -27.79 -9.93
CA LYS A 71 2.41 -28.36 -9.11
C LYS A 71 3.53 -27.36 -8.89
N HIS A 72 4.42 -27.72 -7.98
CA HIS A 72 5.72 -27.07 -7.80
C HIS A 72 6.84 -28.08 -8.06
N SER A 73 7.68 -27.85 -9.08
CA SER A 73 8.88 -28.67 -9.36
C SER A 73 10.00 -28.29 -8.38
N GLU A 74 9.94 -28.80 -7.14
CA GLU A 74 10.87 -28.42 -6.06
C GLU A 74 12.34 -28.44 -6.48
N ASN A 75 12.78 -29.48 -7.21
CA ASN A 75 14.17 -29.58 -7.66
C ASN A 75 14.62 -28.42 -8.55
N ASN A 76 13.71 -27.79 -9.29
CA ASN A 76 14.00 -26.61 -10.08
C ASN A 76 13.93 -25.34 -9.22
N ILE A 77 12.93 -25.25 -8.36
CA ILE A 77 12.72 -24.09 -7.46
C ILE A 77 13.89 -23.95 -6.48
N LEU A 78 14.39 -25.05 -5.94
CA LEU A 78 15.54 -25.06 -5.02
C LEU A 78 16.88 -24.66 -5.65
N LYS A 79 16.95 -24.50 -6.96
CA LYS A 79 18.12 -23.94 -7.68
C LYS A 79 18.05 -22.42 -7.83
N ALA A 80 16.95 -21.78 -7.41
CA ALA A 80 16.77 -20.34 -7.55
C ALA A 80 17.84 -19.55 -6.80
N SER A 81 18.28 -18.46 -7.39
CA SER A 81 19.09 -17.43 -6.69
C SER A 81 18.22 -16.47 -5.89
N LEU A 82 16.96 -16.33 -6.29
CA LEU A 82 15.98 -15.45 -5.67
C LEU A 82 14.57 -15.99 -5.89
N ILE A 83 13.76 -15.91 -4.87
CA ILE A 83 12.31 -16.19 -4.93
C ILE A 83 11.53 -14.91 -4.74
N VAL A 84 10.59 -14.64 -5.64
CA VAL A 84 9.52 -13.67 -5.42
C VAL A 84 8.24 -14.43 -5.12
N LYS A 85 7.66 -14.19 -3.94
CA LYS A 85 6.49 -14.92 -3.46
C LYS A 85 5.24 -14.04 -3.49
N SER A 86 4.15 -14.56 -4.06
CA SER A 86 2.83 -13.91 -3.99
C SER A 86 2.38 -13.73 -2.53
N PRO A 87 1.77 -12.58 -2.17
CA PRO A 87 1.30 -12.34 -0.80
C PRO A 87 0.23 -13.33 -0.33
N GLY A 88 -0.51 -13.95 -1.25
CA GLY A 88 -1.48 -15.00 -0.94
C GLY A 88 -0.87 -16.29 -0.40
N ILE A 89 0.43 -16.54 -0.62
CA ILE A 89 1.11 -17.76 -0.15
C ILE A 89 1.65 -17.54 1.27
N PRO A 90 1.19 -18.30 2.29
CA PRO A 90 1.71 -18.18 3.66
C PRO A 90 3.19 -18.56 3.77
N ASP A 91 3.88 -17.97 4.72
CA ASP A 91 5.28 -18.30 5.02
C ASP A 91 5.45 -19.69 5.67
N SER A 92 4.37 -20.23 6.25
CA SER A 92 4.30 -21.58 6.84
C SER A 92 4.18 -22.70 5.81
N VAL A 93 4.01 -22.40 4.51
CA VAL A 93 3.96 -23.45 3.48
C VAL A 93 5.30 -24.21 3.45
N PRO A 94 5.28 -25.57 3.45
CA PRO A 94 6.51 -26.38 3.54
C PRO A 94 7.59 -26.01 2.53
N LEU A 95 7.21 -25.68 1.31
CA LEU A 95 8.16 -25.23 0.28
C LEU A 95 8.86 -23.93 0.69
N VAL A 96 8.12 -22.96 1.24
CA VAL A 96 8.68 -21.66 1.66
C VAL A 96 9.62 -21.84 2.85
N VAL A 97 9.24 -22.67 3.83
CA VAL A 97 10.09 -23.02 4.97
C VAL A 97 11.40 -23.63 4.47
N LYS A 98 11.32 -24.64 3.61
CA LYS A 98 12.49 -25.31 3.02
C LYS A 98 13.42 -24.39 2.23
N LEU A 99 12.86 -23.40 1.52
CA LEU A 99 13.63 -22.37 0.82
C LEU A 99 14.43 -21.50 1.80
N LYS A 100 13.77 -21.05 2.88
CA LYS A 100 14.40 -20.23 3.93
C LYS A 100 15.49 -21.02 4.68
N GLU A 101 15.24 -22.28 5.02
CA GLU A 101 16.24 -23.18 5.65
C GLU A 101 17.48 -23.39 4.78
N LYS A 102 17.33 -23.38 3.47
CA LYS A 102 18.45 -23.43 2.52
C LYS A 102 19.14 -22.09 2.28
N GLY A 103 18.72 -21.03 2.97
CA GLY A 103 19.28 -19.70 2.81
C GLY A 103 18.92 -19.02 1.49
N ILE A 104 17.90 -19.51 0.76
CA ILE A 104 17.42 -18.87 -0.47
C ILE A 104 16.53 -17.68 -0.08
N ASN A 105 16.85 -16.50 -0.60
CA ASN A 105 16.09 -15.29 -0.32
C ASN A 105 14.68 -15.38 -0.90
N VAL A 106 13.67 -15.25 -0.04
CA VAL A 106 12.26 -15.18 -0.39
C VAL A 106 11.74 -13.78 -0.05
N ILE A 107 11.33 -13.03 -1.06
CA ILE A 107 10.90 -11.64 -0.94
C ILE A 107 9.52 -11.41 -1.56
N SER A 108 8.88 -10.29 -1.21
CA SER A 108 7.64 -9.86 -1.86
C SER A 108 7.91 -9.21 -3.23
N GLU A 109 6.87 -9.14 -4.05
CA GLU A 109 6.91 -8.38 -5.32
C GLU A 109 7.21 -6.90 -5.09
N ILE A 110 6.70 -6.33 -3.99
CA ILE A 110 6.96 -4.95 -3.57
C ILE A 110 8.45 -4.72 -3.29
N GLU A 111 9.06 -5.63 -2.53
CA GLU A 111 10.52 -5.61 -2.28
C GLU A 111 11.31 -5.71 -3.57
N PHE A 112 10.91 -6.63 -4.45
CA PHE A 112 11.59 -6.85 -5.71
C PHE A 112 11.54 -5.61 -6.61
N ALA A 113 10.35 -5.05 -6.81
CA ALA A 113 10.15 -3.88 -7.66
C ALA A 113 10.87 -2.63 -7.14
N ALA A 114 10.84 -2.40 -5.83
CA ALA A 114 11.47 -1.24 -5.22
C ALA A 114 12.98 -1.15 -5.47
N LYS A 115 13.65 -2.27 -5.74
CA LYS A 115 15.09 -2.30 -6.08
C LYS A 115 15.40 -1.73 -7.48
N TYR A 116 14.39 -1.59 -8.33
CA TYR A 116 14.56 -1.18 -9.73
C TYR A 116 13.90 0.15 -10.06
N THR A 117 13.48 0.91 -9.07
CA THR A 117 12.97 2.27 -9.25
C THR A 117 13.70 3.26 -8.33
N THR A 118 13.86 4.50 -8.81
CA THR A 118 14.35 5.63 -8.02
C THR A 118 13.24 6.60 -7.63
N ALA A 119 12.00 6.27 -7.98
CA ALA A 119 10.83 7.06 -7.65
C ALA A 119 10.64 7.23 -6.14
N ASN A 120 10.02 8.32 -5.72
CA ASN A 120 9.54 8.47 -4.35
C ASN A 120 8.39 7.49 -4.10
N LEU A 121 8.44 6.76 -3.00
CA LEU A 121 7.41 5.80 -2.63
C LEU A 121 6.58 6.35 -1.48
N VAL A 122 5.26 6.45 -1.69
CA VAL A 122 4.27 6.73 -0.65
C VAL A 122 3.61 5.38 -0.32
N GLY A 123 4.01 4.77 0.78
CA GLY A 123 3.46 3.50 1.24
C GLY A 123 2.27 3.72 2.18
N ILE A 124 1.14 3.07 1.93
CA ILE A 124 -0.08 3.23 2.71
C ILE A 124 -0.52 1.88 3.23
N THR A 125 -0.58 1.73 4.56
CA THR A 125 -1.07 0.52 5.22
C THR A 125 -2.03 0.85 6.36
N GLY A 126 -2.63 -0.16 6.95
CA GLY A 126 -3.60 -0.08 8.04
C GLY A 126 -4.64 -1.19 7.92
N SER A 127 -5.55 -1.30 8.86
CA SER A 127 -6.67 -2.24 8.75
C SER A 127 -7.72 -1.70 7.78
N ASN A 128 -8.19 -0.49 7.98
CA ASN A 128 -9.22 0.17 7.16
C ASN A 128 -8.72 1.49 6.57
N GLY A 129 -9.37 1.99 5.50
CA GLY A 129 -9.07 3.29 4.89
C GLY A 129 -7.91 3.31 3.89
N LYS A 130 -7.15 2.24 3.72
CA LYS A 130 -6.01 2.15 2.78
C LYS A 130 -6.37 2.58 1.37
N THR A 131 -7.37 1.94 0.79
CA THR A 131 -7.78 2.18 -0.61
C THR A 131 -8.24 3.61 -0.83
N THR A 132 -9.08 4.14 0.08
CA THR A 132 -9.56 5.52 -0.02
C THR A 132 -8.40 6.51 0.08
N THR A 133 -7.48 6.30 1.05
CA THR A 133 -6.30 7.16 1.21
C THR A 133 -5.38 7.09 -0.01
N ALA A 134 -5.16 5.91 -0.58
CA ALA A 134 -4.30 5.71 -1.75
C ALA A 134 -4.89 6.37 -3.00
N LEU A 135 -6.17 6.13 -3.28
CA LEU A 135 -6.85 6.72 -4.44
C LEU A 135 -6.97 8.24 -4.31
N LEU A 136 -7.28 8.75 -3.11
CA LEU A 136 -7.33 10.19 -2.87
C LEU A 136 -5.95 10.85 -3.01
N THR A 137 -4.89 10.21 -2.48
CA THR A 137 -3.52 10.69 -2.66
C THR A 137 -3.16 10.74 -4.15
N GLN A 138 -3.43 9.65 -4.88
CA GLN A 138 -3.20 9.59 -6.32
C GLN A 138 -4.01 10.63 -7.10
N PHE A 139 -5.27 10.85 -6.73
CA PHE A 139 -6.13 11.84 -7.36
C PHE A 139 -5.58 13.27 -7.17
N ILE A 140 -5.11 13.61 -5.96
CA ILE A 140 -4.46 14.90 -5.68
C ILE A 140 -3.20 15.07 -6.53
N LEU A 141 -2.35 14.05 -6.62
CA LEU A 141 -1.12 14.12 -7.41
C LEU A 141 -1.43 14.28 -8.90
N LYS A 142 -2.40 13.54 -9.42
CA LYS A 142 -2.82 13.61 -10.82
C LYS A 142 -3.39 14.99 -11.19
N ASN A 143 -4.26 15.55 -10.33
CA ASN A 143 -4.82 16.89 -10.56
C ASN A 143 -3.77 18.00 -10.47
N ALA A 144 -2.71 17.77 -9.72
CA ALA A 144 -1.54 18.66 -9.66
C ALA A 144 -0.52 18.39 -10.78
N GLU A 145 -0.85 17.55 -11.77
CA GLU A 145 0.02 17.16 -12.89
C GLU A 145 1.36 16.54 -12.45
N ILE A 146 1.40 15.95 -11.26
CA ILE A 146 2.58 15.24 -10.76
C ILE A 146 2.63 13.85 -11.40
N ASN A 147 3.76 13.53 -12.03
CA ASN A 147 4.00 12.21 -12.63
C ASN A 147 4.01 11.12 -11.55
N SER A 148 2.90 10.38 -11.45
CA SER A 148 2.69 9.39 -10.39
C SER A 148 1.88 8.19 -10.83
N GLY A 149 2.27 7.00 -10.34
CA GLY A 149 1.55 5.75 -10.50
C GLY A 149 0.89 5.30 -9.19
N ILE A 150 -0.14 4.44 -9.31
CA ILE A 150 -0.77 3.78 -8.17
C ILE A 150 -0.65 2.27 -8.34
N ALA A 151 -0.22 1.56 -7.30
CA ALA A 151 0.05 0.13 -7.37
C ALA A 151 -0.03 -0.55 -5.99
N GLY A 152 0.29 -1.84 -5.95
CA GLY A 152 0.36 -2.64 -4.73
C GLY A 152 -0.84 -3.58 -4.58
N ASN A 153 -1.62 -3.42 -3.52
CA ASN A 153 -2.82 -4.22 -3.28
C ASN A 153 -4.03 -3.76 -4.13
N ILE A 154 -3.90 -2.64 -4.82
CA ILE A 154 -4.84 -2.07 -5.79
C ILE A 154 -4.10 -1.65 -7.05
N GLY A 155 -4.85 -1.50 -8.14
CA GLY A 155 -4.26 -1.15 -9.43
C GLY A 155 -3.46 -2.31 -10.05
N ASP A 156 -2.61 -1.99 -11.00
CA ASP A 156 -1.68 -2.93 -11.62
C ASP A 156 -0.53 -3.30 -10.65
N SER A 157 0.10 -4.45 -10.88
CA SER A 157 1.30 -4.87 -10.16
C SER A 157 2.37 -3.77 -10.16
N PHE A 158 2.97 -3.49 -9.01
CA PHE A 158 4.05 -2.51 -8.88
C PHE A 158 5.25 -2.89 -9.76
N ALA A 159 5.62 -4.18 -9.76
CA ALA A 159 6.70 -4.66 -10.61
C ALA A 159 6.40 -4.50 -12.10
N LYS A 160 5.14 -4.72 -12.53
CA LYS A 160 4.72 -4.48 -13.91
C LYS A 160 4.86 -2.99 -14.27
N GLN A 161 4.40 -2.09 -13.41
CA GLN A 161 4.53 -0.65 -13.66
C GLN A 161 6.00 -0.22 -13.71
N VAL A 162 6.85 -0.70 -12.81
CA VAL A 162 8.31 -0.42 -12.83
C VAL A 162 8.96 -0.96 -14.10
N ALA A 163 8.45 -2.05 -14.67
CA ALA A 163 8.93 -2.59 -15.93
C ALA A 163 8.49 -1.78 -17.16
N THR A 164 7.29 -1.21 -17.14
CA THR A 164 6.64 -0.68 -18.35
C THR A 164 6.41 0.83 -18.34
N GLN A 165 6.55 1.47 -17.18
CA GLN A 165 6.26 2.89 -16.96
C GLN A 165 7.46 3.60 -16.31
N SER A 166 7.46 4.92 -16.42
CA SER A 166 8.46 5.76 -15.75
C SER A 166 7.74 6.84 -14.94
N TYR A 167 7.49 6.54 -13.67
CA TYR A 167 6.90 7.47 -12.74
C TYR A 167 7.96 8.04 -11.79
N GLU A 168 7.79 9.30 -11.40
CA GLU A 168 8.63 9.95 -10.38
C GLU A 168 8.17 9.64 -8.96
N ASN A 169 6.89 9.30 -8.83
CA ASN A 169 6.26 8.97 -7.54
C ASN A 169 5.36 7.73 -7.71
N TYR A 170 5.33 6.88 -6.70
CA TYR A 170 4.36 5.79 -6.61
C TYR A 170 3.58 5.87 -5.31
N VAL A 171 2.26 5.79 -5.42
CA VAL A 171 1.36 5.57 -4.29
C VAL A 171 1.09 4.07 -4.20
N LEU A 172 1.52 3.46 -3.11
CA LEU A 172 1.48 2.00 -2.92
C LEU A 172 0.51 1.66 -1.78
N GLU A 173 -0.62 1.03 -2.10
CA GLU A 173 -1.42 0.37 -1.07
C GLU A 173 -0.73 -0.93 -0.67
N LEU A 174 -0.43 -1.09 0.62
CA LEU A 174 0.34 -2.22 1.14
C LEU A 174 -0.47 -3.01 2.17
N SER A 175 -0.72 -4.29 1.89
CA SER A 175 -1.25 -5.24 2.87
C SER A 175 -0.16 -5.67 3.85
N SER A 176 -0.56 -6.19 5.02
CA SER A 176 0.38 -6.79 5.97
C SER A 176 1.19 -7.92 5.32
N PHE A 177 0.55 -8.77 4.51
CA PHE A 177 1.20 -9.87 3.81
C PHE A 177 2.29 -9.43 2.82
N GLN A 178 2.13 -8.28 2.18
CA GLN A 178 3.17 -7.69 1.33
C GLN A 178 4.33 -7.14 2.16
N LEU A 179 4.02 -6.54 3.31
CA LEU A 179 5.01 -6.03 4.25
C LEU A 179 5.82 -7.14 4.94
N ASP A 180 5.25 -8.33 5.15
CA ASP A 180 6.00 -9.48 5.70
C ASP A 180 7.18 -9.89 4.82
N GLY A 181 7.08 -9.69 3.52
CA GLY A 181 8.12 -10.03 2.54
C GLY A 181 9.10 -8.92 2.20
N ILE A 182 9.15 -7.80 2.97
CA ILE A 182 10.14 -6.73 2.74
C ILE A 182 11.44 -6.96 3.50
N VAL A 183 12.55 -6.57 2.89
CA VAL A 183 13.92 -6.62 3.45
C VAL A 183 14.52 -5.22 3.49
N ASP A 184 14.71 -4.59 2.32
CA ASP A 184 15.34 -3.29 2.13
C ASP A 184 14.34 -2.22 1.64
N PHE A 185 13.08 -2.61 1.39
CA PHE A 185 12.03 -1.67 0.97
C PHE A 185 11.96 -0.48 1.93
N ASN A 186 11.98 0.72 1.37
CA ASN A 186 11.79 1.95 2.11
C ASN A 186 10.78 2.85 1.39
N SER A 187 9.73 3.27 2.08
CA SER A 187 8.84 4.35 1.63
C SER A 187 9.30 5.68 2.21
N HIS A 188 9.52 6.67 1.33
CA HIS A 188 9.83 8.04 1.77
C HIS A 188 8.72 8.62 2.65
N ILE A 189 7.47 8.33 2.31
CA ILE A 189 6.30 8.68 3.11
C ILE A 189 5.55 7.39 3.42
N ALA A 190 5.47 7.02 4.69
CA ALA A 190 4.61 5.94 5.17
C ALA A 190 3.33 6.53 5.77
N ILE A 191 2.18 5.94 5.46
CA ILE A 191 0.89 6.26 6.09
C ILE A 191 0.36 5.02 6.79
N LEU A 192 0.08 5.16 8.08
CA LEU A 192 -0.56 4.14 8.90
C LEU A 192 -1.93 4.67 9.34
N THR A 193 -2.99 4.17 8.68
CA THR A 193 -4.34 4.73 8.84
C THR A 193 -4.98 4.35 10.18
N ASN A 194 -4.89 3.09 10.57
CA ASN A 194 -5.37 2.52 11.84
C ASN A 194 -4.92 1.07 11.96
N ILE A 195 -4.97 0.51 13.19
CA ILE A 195 -4.72 -0.92 13.43
C ILE A 195 -5.81 -1.49 14.34
N THR A 196 -6.67 -2.31 13.76
CA THR A 196 -7.69 -3.09 14.45
C THR A 196 -7.59 -4.56 14.04
N PRO A 197 -7.99 -5.52 14.89
CA PRO A 197 -7.89 -6.94 14.57
C PRO A 197 -8.53 -7.29 13.23
N ASP A 198 -7.73 -7.92 12.36
CA ASP A 198 -8.15 -8.39 11.03
C ASP A 198 -7.17 -9.47 10.56
N HIS A 199 -7.63 -10.43 9.76
CA HIS A 199 -6.79 -11.51 9.19
C HIS A 199 -5.95 -12.29 10.22
N LEU A 200 -6.42 -12.45 11.46
CA LEU A 200 -5.64 -13.08 12.54
C LEU A 200 -5.31 -14.54 12.26
N ASP A 201 -6.14 -15.23 11.46
CA ASP A 201 -5.89 -16.58 10.94
C ASP A 201 -4.53 -16.73 10.24
N ARG A 202 -3.97 -15.65 9.70
CA ARG A 202 -2.64 -15.60 9.05
C ARG A 202 -1.50 -15.31 10.03
N TYR A 203 -1.82 -14.96 11.27
CA TYR A 203 -0.88 -14.55 12.32
C TYR A 203 -1.06 -15.38 13.60
N GLU A 204 -1.45 -16.67 13.44
CA GLU A 204 -1.61 -17.61 14.56
C GLU A 204 -2.55 -17.07 15.66
N ASP A 205 -3.58 -16.31 15.25
CA ASP A 205 -4.52 -15.58 16.11
C ASP A 205 -3.84 -14.57 17.06
N ASP A 206 -2.56 -14.23 16.83
CA ASP A 206 -1.81 -13.24 17.60
C ASP A 206 -1.90 -11.85 16.95
N PHE A 207 -2.66 -10.96 17.59
CA PHE A 207 -2.80 -9.57 17.15
C PHE A 207 -1.48 -8.79 17.16
N ASN A 208 -0.53 -9.13 18.05
CA ASN A 208 0.76 -8.45 18.08
C ASN A 208 1.58 -8.73 16.81
N GLN A 209 1.54 -9.94 16.28
CA GLN A 209 2.20 -10.26 15.01
C GLN A 209 1.62 -9.42 13.85
N TYR A 210 0.32 -9.21 13.83
CA TYR A 210 -0.33 -8.35 12.83
C TYR A 210 0.08 -6.87 12.99
N ILE A 211 0.19 -6.36 14.22
CA ILE A 211 0.69 -5.02 14.50
C ILE A 211 2.13 -4.87 13.99
N GLU A 212 3.02 -5.80 14.35
CA GLU A 212 4.42 -5.79 13.92
C GLU A 212 4.53 -5.85 12.39
N SER A 213 3.71 -6.68 11.73
CA SER A 213 3.66 -6.75 10.27
C SER A 213 3.38 -5.38 9.64
N LYS A 214 2.41 -4.62 10.16
CA LYS A 214 2.09 -3.29 9.63
C LYS A 214 3.20 -2.28 9.90
N PHE A 215 3.80 -2.31 11.06
CA PHE A 215 4.92 -1.41 11.40
C PHE A 215 6.19 -1.71 10.62
N ARG A 216 6.31 -2.86 9.95
CA ARG A 216 7.42 -3.12 9.02
C ARG A 216 7.54 -2.05 7.93
N ILE A 217 6.49 -1.31 7.61
CA ILE A 217 6.54 -0.19 6.67
C ILE A 217 7.56 0.88 7.09
N THR A 218 7.87 0.97 8.38
CA THR A 218 8.85 1.92 8.95
C THR A 218 10.25 1.34 9.10
N LYS A 219 10.43 0.03 8.86
CA LYS A 219 11.64 -0.74 9.20
C LYS A 219 12.94 -0.11 8.67
N ASN A 220 12.91 0.38 7.45
CA ASN A 220 14.10 0.90 6.77
C ASN A 220 14.05 2.44 6.61
N GLN A 221 13.06 3.11 7.20
CA GLN A 221 12.98 4.57 7.18
C GLN A 221 14.14 5.20 7.95
N THR A 222 14.52 6.38 7.51
CA THR A 222 15.59 7.21 8.07
C THR A 222 15.01 8.54 8.60
N ALA A 223 15.83 9.40 9.17
CA ALA A 223 15.39 10.72 9.64
C ALA A 223 14.91 11.66 8.52
N SER A 224 15.19 11.35 7.25
CA SER A 224 14.68 12.07 6.08
C SER A 224 13.30 11.59 5.61
N ASP A 225 12.79 10.50 6.18
CA ASP A 225 11.53 9.91 5.82
C ASP A 225 10.43 10.27 6.84
N TYR A 226 9.17 10.04 6.46
CA TYR A 226 8.01 10.48 7.25
C TYR A 226 7.09 9.31 7.56
N LEU A 227 6.58 9.26 8.79
CA LEU A 227 5.47 8.40 9.20
C LEU A 227 4.25 9.27 9.55
N ILE A 228 3.24 9.25 8.69
CA ILE A 228 1.93 9.85 8.93
C ILE A 228 1.07 8.80 9.65
N TYR A 229 0.49 9.13 10.80
CA TYR A 229 -0.25 8.16 11.60
C TYR A 229 -1.44 8.74 12.34
N ASP A 230 -2.44 7.91 12.62
CA ASP A 230 -3.61 8.25 13.43
C ASP A 230 -3.25 8.34 14.92
N ALA A 231 -3.22 9.55 15.46
CA ALA A 231 -2.92 9.79 16.87
C ALA A 231 -4.11 9.48 17.81
N ASP A 232 -5.29 9.18 17.28
CA ASP A 232 -6.44 8.71 18.07
C ASP A 232 -6.43 7.18 18.20
N ASP A 233 -5.69 6.46 17.34
CA ASP A 233 -5.58 4.99 17.41
C ASP A 233 -4.73 4.56 18.60
N THR A 234 -5.36 3.84 19.52
CA THR A 234 -4.72 3.39 20.76
C THR A 234 -3.63 2.34 20.52
N THR A 235 -3.80 1.49 19.51
CA THR A 235 -2.84 0.44 19.13
C THR A 235 -1.57 1.06 18.57
N ILE A 236 -1.71 2.01 17.64
CA ILE A 236 -0.57 2.74 17.07
C ILE A 236 0.20 3.49 18.15
N ASN A 237 -0.51 4.23 19.04
CA ASN A 237 0.12 4.97 20.13
C ASN A 237 0.85 4.04 21.11
N ALA A 238 0.25 2.91 21.48
CA ALA A 238 0.87 1.94 22.38
C ALA A 238 2.15 1.33 21.80
N TRP A 239 2.18 1.08 20.48
CA TRP A 239 3.38 0.60 19.80
C TRP A 239 4.47 1.68 19.77
N LEU A 240 4.14 2.92 19.39
CA LEU A 240 5.08 4.04 19.32
C LEU A 240 5.66 4.44 20.68
N GLN A 241 4.96 4.17 21.78
CA GLN A 241 5.49 4.38 23.14
C GLN A 241 6.56 3.34 23.54
N LYS A 242 6.45 2.12 23.01
CA LYS A 242 7.36 1.01 23.34
C LYS A 242 8.51 0.86 22.37
N ASN A 243 8.34 1.36 21.14
CA ASN A 243 9.26 1.18 20.04
C ASN A 243 9.67 2.53 19.47
N SER A 244 10.82 2.59 18.83
CA SER A 244 11.32 3.77 18.13
C SER A 244 11.32 3.56 16.63
N THR A 245 10.97 4.59 15.88
CA THR A 245 11.24 4.69 14.43
C THR A 245 12.18 5.85 14.18
N LYS A 246 12.96 5.76 13.11
CA LYS A 246 13.87 6.86 12.70
C LYS A 246 13.15 7.95 11.92
N ALA A 247 11.95 7.65 11.39
CA ALA A 247 11.17 8.59 10.60
C ALA A 247 10.68 9.79 11.42
N THR A 248 10.51 10.92 10.75
CA THR A 248 9.78 12.06 11.32
C THR A 248 8.30 11.71 11.48
N LEU A 249 7.80 11.75 12.71
CA LEU A 249 6.40 11.43 13.04
C LEU A 249 5.49 12.61 12.73
N ILE A 250 4.43 12.36 11.95
CA ILE A 250 3.42 13.37 11.61
C ILE A 250 2.03 12.84 12.01
N PRO A 251 1.51 13.24 13.18
CA PRO A 251 0.22 12.79 13.67
C PRO A 251 -0.95 13.45 12.96
N PHE A 252 -2.08 12.75 12.84
CA PHE A 252 -3.38 13.33 12.60
C PHE A 252 -4.39 12.90 13.68
N SER A 253 -5.34 13.76 13.99
CA SER A 253 -6.34 13.51 15.04
C SER A 253 -7.64 14.25 14.77
N LEU A 254 -8.78 13.62 15.05
CA LEU A 254 -10.07 14.29 15.15
C LEU A 254 -10.37 14.82 16.56
N GLU A 255 -9.70 14.25 17.58
CA GLU A 255 -10.00 14.47 18.98
C GLU A 255 -9.02 15.44 19.65
N LYS A 256 -7.74 15.40 19.23
CA LYS A 256 -6.66 16.16 19.87
C LYS A 256 -6.29 17.39 19.07
N LYS A 257 -6.10 18.52 19.75
CA LYS A 257 -5.49 19.71 19.15
C LYS A 257 -3.97 19.49 19.08
N LEU A 258 -3.43 19.55 17.86
CA LEU A 258 -2.01 19.36 17.59
C LEU A 258 -1.35 20.70 17.21
N THR A 259 -0.07 20.84 17.50
CA THR A 259 0.75 21.97 17.04
C THR A 259 1.45 21.67 15.71
N TYR A 260 1.64 20.37 15.41
CA TYR A 260 2.26 19.84 14.19
C TYR A 260 1.46 18.63 13.71
N GLY A 261 1.21 18.52 12.40
CA GLY A 261 0.35 17.50 11.83
C GLY A 261 -1.04 18.02 11.47
N ALA A 262 -2.05 17.14 11.47
CA ALA A 262 -3.41 17.50 11.09
C ALA A 262 -4.41 17.32 12.25
N PHE A 263 -5.32 18.27 12.45
CA PHE A 263 -6.34 18.24 13.50
C PHE A 263 -7.59 19.03 13.12
N ILE A 264 -8.66 18.88 13.91
CA ILE A 264 -9.91 19.63 13.73
C ILE A 264 -9.94 20.81 14.68
N LYS A 265 -10.34 21.99 14.14
CA LYS A 265 -10.65 23.18 14.91
C LYS A 265 -11.80 23.93 14.26
N ASP A 266 -12.83 24.27 15.03
CA ASP A 266 -13.98 25.06 14.58
C ASP A 266 -14.58 24.54 13.25
N ASN A 267 -14.83 23.23 13.16
CA ASN A 267 -15.30 22.54 11.95
C ASN A 267 -14.38 22.66 10.72
N ASN A 268 -13.13 23.04 10.93
CA ASN A 268 -12.11 23.06 9.87
C ASN A 268 -11.05 22.00 10.12
N ILE A 269 -10.57 21.41 9.06
CA ILE A 269 -9.32 20.66 9.03
C ILE A 269 -8.18 21.67 9.00
N ILE A 270 -7.28 21.58 9.96
CA ILE A 270 -6.05 22.36 10.04
C ILE A 270 -4.87 21.42 9.85
N ILE A 271 -3.99 21.72 8.92
CA ILE A 271 -2.77 20.92 8.67
C ILE A 271 -1.57 21.85 8.77
N ASN A 272 -0.71 21.59 9.75
CA ASN A 272 0.50 22.36 10.04
C ASN A 272 1.73 21.48 9.81
N ILE A 273 2.35 21.58 8.65
CA ILE A 273 3.57 20.82 8.30
C ILE A 273 4.56 21.79 7.64
N ASN A 274 5.85 21.65 7.95
CA ASN A 274 6.93 22.39 7.28
C ASN A 274 6.75 23.92 7.27
N LYS A 275 6.19 24.49 8.34
CA LYS A 275 5.88 25.93 8.50
C LYS A 275 4.78 26.42 7.55
N GLU A 276 4.06 25.54 6.89
CA GLU A 276 2.93 25.85 6.04
C GLU A 276 1.64 25.37 6.70
N THR A 277 0.58 26.16 6.58
CA THR A 277 -0.75 25.80 7.10
C THR A 277 -1.74 25.70 5.96
N ILE A 278 -2.44 24.58 5.91
CA ILE A 278 -3.65 24.38 5.09
C ILE A 278 -4.84 24.39 6.04
N GLN A 279 -5.87 25.18 5.70
CA GLN A 279 -7.15 25.20 6.41
C GLN A 279 -8.28 25.06 5.41
N MET A 280 -9.24 24.17 5.72
CA MET A 280 -10.45 23.99 4.91
C MET A 280 -11.61 23.50 5.77
N PRO A 281 -12.87 23.90 5.48
CA PRO A 281 -14.04 23.35 6.16
C PRO A 281 -14.19 21.85 5.91
N ILE A 282 -14.59 21.07 6.93
CA ILE A 282 -14.91 19.63 6.76
C ILE A 282 -16.05 19.44 5.75
N SER A 283 -17.00 20.39 5.72
CA SER A 283 -18.16 20.33 4.82
C SER A 283 -17.80 20.36 3.33
N THR A 284 -16.62 20.88 2.96
CA THR A 284 -16.15 20.92 1.56
C THR A 284 -15.60 19.58 1.08
N LEU A 285 -15.30 18.64 1.98
CA LEU A 285 -14.90 17.30 1.55
C LEU A 285 -16.04 16.64 0.78
N SER A 286 -15.73 16.10 -0.38
CA SER A 286 -16.68 15.33 -1.19
C SER A 286 -17.09 14.02 -0.49
N VAL A 287 -16.14 13.34 0.12
CA VAL A 287 -16.37 12.09 0.89
C VAL A 287 -16.71 12.41 2.35
N LYS A 288 -17.80 11.84 2.87
CA LYS A 288 -18.34 12.14 4.19
C LYS A 288 -17.94 11.10 5.24
N GLY A 289 -18.12 11.47 6.52
CA GLY A 289 -17.86 10.62 7.67
C GLY A 289 -16.47 10.82 8.30
N LYS A 290 -16.39 10.55 9.60
CA LYS A 290 -15.16 10.73 10.39
C LYS A 290 -13.96 9.97 9.83
N HIS A 291 -14.17 8.74 9.41
CA HIS A 291 -13.10 7.91 8.80
C HIS A 291 -12.58 8.53 7.50
N ASN A 292 -13.45 9.09 6.65
CA ASN A 292 -13.03 9.76 5.42
C ASN A 292 -12.36 11.10 5.69
N THR A 293 -12.74 11.81 6.75
CA THR A 293 -12.00 12.98 7.21
C THR A 293 -10.56 12.61 7.60
N LYS A 294 -10.34 11.49 8.34
CA LYS A 294 -9.02 10.97 8.64
C LYS A 294 -8.23 10.59 7.38
N ASN A 295 -8.86 9.89 6.43
CA ASN A 295 -8.25 9.54 5.16
C ASN A 295 -7.83 10.79 4.36
N ALA A 296 -8.69 11.82 4.32
CA ALA A 296 -8.40 13.10 3.67
C ALA A 296 -7.24 13.84 4.33
N MET A 297 -7.17 13.86 5.66
CA MET A 297 -6.05 14.43 6.40
C MET A 297 -4.74 13.74 6.01
N ALA A 298 -4.71 12.41 6.03
CA ALA A 298 -3.52 11.63 5.69
C ALA A 298 -3.06 11.85 4.25
N ALA A 299 -3.99 11.81 3.28
CA ALA A 299 -3.70 12.06 1.87
C ALA A 299 -3.18 13.49 1.63
N THR A 300 -3.79 14.49 2.28
CA THR A 300 -3.35 15.89 2.19
C THR A 300 -1.95 16.08 2.71
N MET A 301 -1.62 15.48 3.86
CA MET A 301 -0.27 15.57 4.43
C MET A 301 0.78 14.96 3.51
N ALA A 302 0.48 13.80 2.90
CA ALA A 302 1.38 13.17 1.92
C ALA A 302 1.57 14.07 0.69
N ALA A 303 0.50 14.65 0.16
CA ALA A 303 0.56 15.57 -0.98
C ALA A 303 1.37 16.85 -0.64
N GLN A 304 1.20 17.41 0.55
CA GLN A 304 1.96 18.58 1.00
C GLN A 304 3.46 18.26 1.13
N LEU A 305 3.83 17.09 1.63
CA LEU A 305 5.22 16.63 1.68
C LEU A 305 5.82 16.48 0.29
N LEU A 306 5.02 16.11 -0.71
CA LEU A 306 5.39 16.07 -2.13
C LEU A 306 5.29 17.43 -2.81
N LYS A 307 5.09 18.52 -2.04
CA LYS A 307 5.07 19.92 -2.50
C LYS A 307 3.94 20.24 -3.48
N VAL A 308 2.81 19.56 -3.37
CA VAL A 308 1.60 19.95 -4.08
C VAL A 308 1.09 21.27 -3.56
N ARG A 309 0.66 22.16 -4.45
CA ARG A 309 0.09 23.46 -4.07
C ARG A 309 -1.22 23.28 -3.30
N LYS A 310 -1.43 24.12 -2.27
CA LYS A 310 -2.59 24.03 -1.39
C LYS A 310 -3.93 24.20 -2.14
N GLU A 311 -3.94 25.00 -3.20
CA GLU A 311 -5.12 25.22 -4.03
C GLU A 311 -5.52 23.90 -4.74
N SER A 312 -4.57 23.24 -5.39
CA SER A 312 -4.79 21.95 -6.06
C SER A 312 -5.23 20.84 -5.08
N ILE A 313 -4.69 20.87 -3.86
CA ILE A 313 -5.10 19.93 -2.80
C ILE A 313 -6.58 20.16 -2.45
N LYS A 314 -6.98 21.42 -2.17
CA LYS A 314 -8.36 21.77 -1.80
C LYS A 314 -9.34 21.39 -2.90
N GLU A 315 -9.07 21.80 -4.13
CA GLU A 315 -9.89 21.47 -5.30
C GLU A 315 -10.05 19.96 -5.46
N SER A 316 -8.98 19.20 -5.27
CA SER A 316 -9.04 17.73 -5.36
C SER A 316 -9.91 17.11 -4.26
N LEU A 317 -9.86 17.62 -3.03
CA LEU A 317 -10.67 17.13 -1.92
C LEU A 317 -12.17 17.45 -2.09
N GLU A 318 -12.48 18.52 -2.80
CA GLU A 318 -13.86 18.92 -3.14
C GLU A 318 -14.45 18.08 -4.28
N ASN A 319 -13.60 17.61 -5.22
CA ASN A 319 -14.01 16.96 -6.45
C ASN A 319 -13.75 15.44 -6.50
N PHE A 320 -13.25 14.83 -5.44
CA PHE A 320 -12.99 13.40 -5.40
C PHE A 320 -14.29 12.60 -5.32
N GLU A 321 -14.61 11.82 -6.35
CA GLU A 321 -15.90 11.11 -6.47
C GLU A 321 -16.04 9.89 -5.53
N GLY A 322 -15.02 9.60 -4.72
CA GLY A 322 -15.05 8.44 -3.82
C GLY A 322 -14.42 7.19 -4.43
N VAL A 323 -14.76 6.04 -3.89
CA VAL A 323 -14.21 4.74 -4.29
C VAL A 323 -15.37 3.82 -4.63
N GLU A 324 -15.31 3.18 -5.82
CA GLU A 324 -16.28 2.15 -6.21
C GLU A 324 -16.46 1.10 -5.11
N HIS A 325 -17.71 0.73 -4.86
CA HIS A 325 -18.11 -0.25 -3.84
C HIS A 325 -17.80 0.16 -2.39
N ARG A 326 -17.58 1.47 -2.13
CA ARG A 326 -17.48 2.06 -0.79
C ARG A 326 -18.44 3.22 -0.63
N LEU A 327 -19.52 2.99 0.11
CA LEU A 327 -20.63 3.94 0.26
C LEU A 327 -21.06 4.54 -1.09
N GLU A 328 -20.94 3.73 -2.13
CA GLU A 328 -21.23 4.11 -3.50
C GLU A 328 -22.75 4.26 -3.68
N HIS A 329 -23.19 5.44 -4.07
CA HIS A 329 -24.58 5.68 -4.39
C HIS A 329 -24.92 5.03 -5.75
N VAL A 330 -25.66 3.93 -5.72
CA VAL A 330 -25.99 3.16 -6.93
C VAL A 330 -27.23 3.69 -7.63
N ALA A 331 -28.30 3.94 -6.86
CA ALA A 331 -29.58 4.39 -7.42
C ALA A 331 -30.47 5.03 -6.35
N LYS A 332 -31.47 5.80 -6.82
CA LYS A 332 -32.61 6.24 -6.00
C LYS A 332 -33.91 5.83 -6.68
N ILE A 333 -34.61 4.87 -6.09
CA ILE A 333 -35.85 4.30 -6.65
C ILE A 333 -36.97 4.51 -5.66
N ARG A 334 -38.05 5.18 -6.08
CA ARG A 334 -39.25 5.47 -5.25
C ARG A 334 -38.95 6.08 -3.88
N GLY A 335 -37.93 6.95 -3.81
CA GLY A 335 -37.51 7.59 -2.57
C GLY A 335 -36.52 6.80 -1.70
N VAL A 336 -36.24 5.54 -2.06
CA VAL A 336 -35.25 4.68 -1.41
C VAL A 336 -33.90 4.87 -2.11
N GLU A 337 -32.85 5.15 -1.35
CA GLU A 337 -31.48 5.25 -1.82
C GLU A 337 -30.78 3.90 -1.65
N TYR A 338 -30.17 3.42 -2.73
CA TYR A 338 -29.39 2.18 -2.74
C TYR A 338 -27.92 2.53 -2.71
N ILE A 339 -27.23 2.03 -1.69
CA ILE A 339 -25.81 2.29 -1.46
C ILE A 339 -25.07 0.95 -1.48
N ASN A 340 -24.00 0.88 -2.28
CA ASN A 340 -23.13 -0.29 -2.34
C ASN A 340 -21.89 -0.06 -1.47
N ASP A 341 -21.68 -0.92 -0.48
CA ASP A 341 -20.51 -0.93 0.39
C ASP A 341 -19.90 -2.34 0.50
N SER A 342 -19.92 -3.08 -0.60
CA SER A 342 -19.46 -4.48 -0.63
C SER A 342 -17.96 -4.64 -0.32
N LYS A 343 -17.19 -3.57 -0.28
CA LYS A 343 -15.80 -3.56 0.23
C LYS A 343 -15.67 -3.44 1.75
N ALA A 344 -16.76 -3.31 2.49
CA ALA A 344 -16.76 -3.40 3.95
C ALA A 344 -16.69 -4.88 4.38
N THR A 345 -15.49 -5.43 4.42
CA THR A 345 -15.25 -6.86 4.65
C THR A 345 -14.98 -7.22 6.13
N ASN A 346 -15.09 -6.26 7.04
CA ASN A 346 -14.97 -6.48 8.48
C ASN A 346 -15.97 -5.64 9.26
N VAL A 347 -16.18 -6.01 10.53
CA VAL A 347 -17.17 -5.38 11.43
C VAL A 347 -16.97 -3.87 11.55
N ASN A 348 -15.73 -3.41 11.69
CA ASN A 348 -15.45 -1.98 11.83
C ASN A 348 -15.77 -1.20 10.56
N ALA A 349 -15.48 -1.76 9.38
CA ALA A 349 -15.82 -1.12 8.11
C ALA A 349 -17.33 -0.97 7.97
N ALA A 350 -18.11 -2.02 8.25
CA ALA A 350 -19.58 -1.99 8.22
C ALA A 350 -20.14 -1.00 9.27
N PHE A 351 -19.58 -0.96 10.48
CA PHE A 351 -19.97 -0.01 11.52
C PHE A 351 -19.82 1.44 11.05
N TYR A 352 -18.67 1.80 10.49
CA TYR A 352 -18.45 3.16 9.97
C TYR A 352 -19.35 3.50 8.78
N ALA A 353 -19.66 2.53 7.94
CA ALA A 353 -20.62 2.73 6.85
C ALA A 353 -22.01 3.08 7.38
N LEU A 354 -22.50 2.32 8.37
CA LEU A 354 -23.79 2.56 9.02
C LEU A 354 -23.81 3.89 9.81
N GLU A 355 -22.71 4.29 10.45
CA GLU A 355 -22.60 5.58 11.16
C GLU A 355 -22.77 6.80 10.20
N CYS A 356 -22.50 6.61 8.91
CA CYS A 356 -22.67 7.66 7.89
C CYS A 356 -24.11 7.81 7.38
N MET A 357 -25.03 6.94 7.80
CA MET A 357 -26.41 6.95 7.31
C MET A 357 -27.27 7.94 8.11
N ASP A 358 -27.81 8.96 7.42
CA ASP A 358 -28.67 9.98 8.02
C ASP A 358 -30.14 9.58 8.08
N LYS A 359 -30.52 8.43 7.54
CA LYS A 359 -31.90 7.93 7.37
C LYS A 359 -32.06 6.51 7.93
N ASN A 360 -33.33 6.12 8.11
CA ASN A 360 -33.63 4.72 8.42
C ASN A 360 -33.03 3.81 7.35
N THR A 361 -32.15 2.91 7.76
CA THR A 361 -31.33 2.09 6.88
C THR A 361 -31.71 0.62 7.04
N VAL A 362 -31.89 -0.08 5.92
CA VAL A 362 -31.97 -1.55 5.87
C VAL A 362 -30.63 -2.06 5.36
N TRP A 363 -29.96 -2.85 6.17
CA TRP A 363 -28.70 -3.50 5.79
C TRP A 363 -28.99 -4.92 5.30
N VAL A 364 -28.47 -5.24 4.10
CA VAL A 364 -28.71 -6.52 3.41
C VAL A 364 -27.40 -7.27 3.25
#